data_b92bf261618c23751d1478486d49568a
#
_entry.id   b92bf261618c23751d1478486d49568a
#
_cell.length_a   1.000
_cell.length_b   1.000
_cell.length_c   1.000
_cell.angle_alpha   90.00
_cell.angle_beta   90.00
_cell.angle_gamma   90.00
#
_symmetry.space_group_name_H-M   'P 1'
#
loop_
_entity.id
_entity.type
_entity.pdbx_description
1 polymer ?
#
loop_
_entity_poly.entity_id
_entity_poly.type
_entity_poly.pdbx_seq_one_letter_code
_entity_poly.pdbx_strand_id
1 'polypeptide(L)'
;KGFSAQGYQVVFGTRDANSAKTTEAMAAVPGARAATFADAARAGQLAVLALPWTGLEAGIEAAGADNLAGKLVIDPSNPLDFSTGAPTLAIGHTDSAGELVQRLLPKASVVKAFNTITASHMVNPTLADGTPDMWIAGNDDAAKAQVAELLRAFGWRAPIDMGDITASRLLEPLAMLWISYGVRNNHWTHGFSLLGQKT
;
A
#
# COMPACT_ATOMS: atom_id res chain seq x y z
N LYS A 1 2.82 10.60 7.72
CA LYS A 1 3.38 11.92 7.38
C LYS A 1 2.73 12.47 6.11
N GLY A 2 2.79 11.78 4.95
CA GLY A 2 2.24 12.29 3.70
C GLY A 2 0.76 12.67 3.79
N PHE A 3 -0.09 11.81 4.29
CA PHE A 3 -1.51 12.09 4.49
C PHE A 3 -1.73 13.30 5.43
N SER A 4 -1.02 13.36 6.55
CA SER A 4 -1.12 14.49 7.49
C SER A 4 -0.69 15.81 6.85
N ALA A 5 0.34 15.80 6.00
CA ALA A 5 0.78 16.98 5.25
C ALA A 5 -0.27 17.47 4.23
N GLN A 6 -1.16 16.59 3.79
CA GLN A 6 -2.30 16.90 2.91
C GLN A 6 -3.59 17.23 3.72
N GLY A 7 -3.48 17.43 5.03
CA GLY A 7 -4.61 17.81 5.88
C GLY A 7 -5.47 16.66 6.37
N TYR A 8 -5.10 15.41 6.09
CA TYR A 8 -5.85 14.26 6.61
C TYR A 8 -5.60 14.06 8.10
N GLN A 9 -6.68 13.72 8.82
CA GLN A 9 -6.60 13.22 10.19
C GLN A 9 -6.16 11.76 10.17
N VAL A 10 -5.00 11.45 10.75
CA VAL A 10 -4.43 10.09 10.72
C VAL A 10 -4.80 9.34 12.00
N VAL A 11 -5.35 8.14 11.84
CA VAL A 11 -5.61 7.20 12.94
C VAL A 11 -4.82 5.93 12.68
N PHE A 12 -3.89 5.60 13.58
CA PHE A 12 -3.15 4.34 13.51
C PHE A 12 -3.98 3.22 14.16
N GLY A 13 -4.42 2.24 13.36
CA GLY A 13 -4.96 0.99 13.85
C GLY A 13 -3.80 0.13 14.40
N THR A 14 -3.91 -0.33 15.64
CA THR A 14 -2.86 -1.09 16.31
C THR A 14 -3.43 -2.13 17.27
N ARG A 15 -2.64 -3.16 17.55
CA ARG A 15 -2.92 -4.13 18.62
C ARG A 15 -2.61 -3.60 20.02
N ASP A 16 -1.66 -2.67 20.10
CA ASP A 16 -1.23 -2.06 21.35
C ASP A 16 -0.90 -0.58 21.13
N ALA A 17 -1.80 0.28 21.62
CA ALA A 17 -1.68 1.73 21.51
C ALA A 17 -0.48 2.28 22.31
N ASN A 18 0.03 1.54 23.30
CA ASN A 18 1.11 1.95 24.17
C ASN A 18 2.47 1.36 23.75
N SER A 19 2.51 0.57 22.67
CA SER A 19 3.78 0.02 22.19
C SER A 19 4.75 1.11 21.76
N ALA A 20 6.05 0.87 21.91
CA ALA A 20 7.10 1.82 21.48
C ALA A 20 6.95 2.21 20.00
N LYS A 21 6.62 1.24 19.12
CA LYS A 21 6.39 1.49 17.69
C LYS A 21 5.20 2.43 17.44
N THR A 22 4.10 2.23 18.16
CA THR A 22 2.91 3.09 18.05
C THR A 22 3.22 4.50 18.53
N THR A 23 3.90 4.62 19.66
CA THR A 23 4.33 5.92 20.23
C THR A 23 5.25 6.68 19.27
N GLU A 24 6.24 6.00 18.69
CA GLU A 24 7.13 6.57 17.68
C GLU A 24 6.36 7.02 16.41
N ALA A 25 5.45 6.19 15.92
CA ALA A 25 4.63 6.53 14.76
C ALA A 25 3.76 7.77 15.00
N MET A 26 3.13 7.88 16.18
CA MET A 26 2.35 9.06 16.56
C MET A 26 3.22 10.31 16.72
N ALA A 27 4.39 10.19 17.34
CA ALA A 27 5.32 11.32 17.47
C ALA A 27 5.80 11.84 16.12
N ALA A 28 5.92 10.96 15.12
CA ALA A 28 6.31 11.32 13.77
C ALA A 28 5.20 11.98 12.93
N VAL A 29 3.95 11.99 13.42
CA VAL A 29 2.77 12.52 12.72
C VAL A 29 1.95 13.38 13.67
N PRO A 30 2.19 14.71 13.73
CA PRO A 30 1.47 15.60 14.63
C PRO A 30 -0.05 15.50 14.45
N GLY A 31 -0.79 15.39 15.56
CA GLY A 31 -2.23 15.23 15.57
C GLY A 31 -2.77 13.84 15.26
N ALA A 32 -1.89 12.86 14.98
CA ALA A 32 -2.31 11.48 14.83
C ALA A 32 -2.74 10.89 16.20
N ARG A 33 -3.63 9.89 16.14
CA ARG A 33 -4.04 9.11 17.30
C ARG A 33 -3.93 7.62 17.01
N ALA A 34 -3.81 6.83 18.05
CA ALA A 34 -3.86 5.38 17.99
C ALA A 34 -5.24 4.88 18.44
N ALA A 35 -5.69 3.79 17.85
CA ALA A 35 -6.95 3.11 18.17
C ALA A 35 -6.82 1.61 17.88
N THR A 36 -7.82 0.81 18.28
CA THR A 36 -7.91 -0.57 17.80
C THR A 36 -8.06 -0.60 16.28
N PHE A 37 -7.77 -1.73 15.63
CA PHE A 37 -8.02 -1.86 14.18
C PHE A 37 -9.48 -1.56 13.83
N ALA A 38 -10.44 -2.06 14.61
CA ALA A 38 -11.88 -1.82 14.38
C ALA A 38 -12.24 -0.33 14.52
N ASP A 39 -11.75 0.35 15.56
CA ASP A 39 -12.06 1.77 15.77
C ASP A 39 -11.39 2.65 14.71
N ALA A 40 -10.17 2.33 14.32
CA ALA A 40 -9.48 3.04 13.24
C ALA A 40 -10.22 2.85 11.90
N ALA A 41 -10.60 1.61 11.58
CA ALA A 41 -11.37 1.31 10.37
C ALA A 41 -12.73 2.04 10.36
N ARG A 42 -13.42 2.09 11.49
CA ARG A 42 -14.71 2.79 11.63
C ARG A 42 -14.57 4.29 11.46
N ALA A 43 -13.53 4.89 12.05
CA ALA A 43 -13.31 6.32 12.03
C ALA A 43 -12.79 6.84 10.68
N GLY A 44 -12.00 6.05 9.95
CA GLY A 44 -11.40 6.44 8.68
C GLY A 44 -12.40 6.53 7.53
N GLN A 45 -12.25 7.52 6.65
CA GLN A 45 -12.98 7.60 5.37
C GLN A 45 -12.30 6.76 4.30
N LEU A 46 -11.01 6.54 4.40
CA LEU A 46 -10.21 5.61 3.62
C LEU A 46 -9.26 4.85 4.56
N ALA A 47 -8.77 3.71 4.12
CA ALA A 47 -7.81 2.91 4.86
C ALA A 47 -6.56 2.60 4.01
N VAL A 48 -5.41 2.45 4.70
CA VAL A 48 -4.17 1.93 4.11
C VAL A 48 -3.75 0.69 4.89
N LEU A 49 -3.58 -0.44 4.21
CA LEU A 49 -3.21 -1.71 4.83
C LEU A 49 -1.68 -1.80 5.02
N ALA A 50 -1.14 -0.97 5.89
CA ALA A 50 0.30 -0.95 6.22
C ALA A 50 0.69 -2.10 7.16
N LEU A 51 0.39 -3.34 6.76
CA LEU A 51 0.61 -4.56 7.53
C LEU A 51 1.60 -5.49 6.82
N PRO A 52 2.43 -6.24 7.55
CA PRO A 52 3.22 -7.30 6.95
C PRO A 52 2.30 -8.42 6.46
N TRP A 53 2.71 -9.14 5.42
CA TRP A 53 1.95 -10.25 4.84
C TRP A 53 1.45 -11.25 5.89
N THR A 54 2.33 -11.68 6.80
CA THR A 54 2.02 -12.66 7.87
C THR A 54 0.97 -12.20 8.87
N GLY A 55 0.64 -10.90 8.90
CA GLY A 55 -0.37 -10.32 9.78
C GLY A 55 -1.55 -9.68 9.05
N LEU A 56 -1.59 -9.76 7.71
CA LEU A 56 -2.54 -9.04 6.89
C LEU A 56 -3.97 -9.52 7.11
N GLU A 57 -4.21 -10.83 7.02
CA GLU A 57 -5.54 -11.42 7.23
C GLU A 57 -6.07 -11.16 8.64
N ALA A 58 -5.26 -11.44 9.66
CA ALA A 58 -5.62 -11.19 11.05
C ALA A 58 -5.89 -9.69 11.32
N GLY A 59 -5.15 -8.80 10.66
CA GLY A 59 -5.37 -7.36 10.76
C GLY A 59 -6.68 -6.92 10.11
N ILE A 60 -7.03 -7.48 8.96
CA ILE A 60 -8.31 -7.23 8.28
C ILE A 60 -9.47 -7.79 9.11
N GLU A 61 -9.35 -9.00 9.65
CA GLU A 61 -10.34 -9.60 10.54
C GLU A 61 -10.58 -8.73 11.78
N ALA A 62 -9.49 -8.28 12.42
CA ALA A 62 -9.58 -7.40 13.60
C ALA A 62 -10.14 -5.99 13.26
N ALA A 63 -9.97 -5.51 12.04
CA ALA A 63 -10.59 -4.27 11.56
C ALA A 63 -12.09 -4.42 11.35
N GLY A 64 -12.52 -5.60 10.93
CA GLY A 64 -13.90 -5.93 10.58
C GLY A 64 -14.28 -5.43 9.19
N ALA A 65 -14.63 -6.33 8.29
CA ALA A 65 -14.93 -6.00 6.89
C ALA A 65 -16.08 -4.98 6.75
N ASP A 66 -17.10 -5.06 7.59
CA ASP A 66 -18.22 -4.11 7.55
C ASP A 66 -17.82 -2.69 7.97
N ASN A 67 -16.78 -2.51 8.78
CA ASN A 67 -16.23 -1.19 9.12
C ASN A 67 -15.53 -0.52 7.93
N LEU A 68 -15.14 -1.29 6.91
CA LEU A 68 -14.49 -0.83 5.67
C LEU A 68 -15.46 -0.83 4.47
N ALA A 69 -16.71 -1.25 4.66
CA ALA A 69 -17.70 -1.27 3.59
C ALA A 69 -17.91 0.12 2.97
N GLY A 70 -17.91 0.20 1.64
CA GLY A 70 -18.07 1.44 0.86
C GLY A 70 -16.86 2.39 0.92
N LYS A 71 -15.73 1.97 1.50
CA LYS A 71 -14.53 2.80 1.62
C LYS A 71 -13.46 2.41 0.61
N LEU A 72 -12.64 3.38 0.23
CA LEU A 72 -11.36 3.13 -0.45
C LEU A 72 -10.40 2.45 0.52
N VAL A 73 -9.82 1.34 0.08
CA VAL A 73 -8.74 0.62 0.78
C VAL A 73 -7.51 0.57 -0.13
N ILE A 74 -6.46 1.26 0.25
CA ILE A 74 -5.18 1.21 -0.46
C ILE A 74 -4.38 0.01 0.09
N ASP A 75 -3.95 -0.87 -0.82
CA ASP A 75 -3.18 -2.06 -0.49
C ASP A 75 -1.74 -1.97 -1.01
N PRO A 76 -0.75 -1.61 -0.17
CA PRO A 76 0.67 -1.63 -0.52
C PRO A 76 1.35 -2.97 -0.23
N SER A 77 0.61 -4.01 0.15
CA SER A 77 1.19 -5.29 0.58
C SER A 77 1.81 -6.07 -0.58
N ASN A 78 2.80 -6.88 -0.23
CA ASN A 78 3.33 -7.94 -1.08
C ASN A 78 3.32 -9.24 -0.27
N PRO A 79 2.94 -10.38 -0.87
CA PRO A 79 2.86 -11.66 -0.17
C PRO A 79 4.26 -12.30 -0.04
N LEU A 80 5.12 -11.69 0.77
CA LEU A 80 6.52 -12.08 0.92
C LEU A 80 6.67 -13.24 1.91
N ASP A 81 7.36 -14.29 1.45
CA ASP A 81 7.82 -15.41 2.27
C ASP A 81 9.35 -15.39 2.38
N PHE A 82 9.86 -15.47 3.61
CA PHE A 82 11.29 -15.48 3.93
C PHE A 82 11.76 -16.86 4.47
N SER A 83 10.93 -17.87 4.43
CA SER A 83 11.20 -19.20 5.01
C SER A 83 12.45 -19.88 4.43
N THR A 84 12.80 -19.56 3.19
CA THR A 84 13.97 -20.12 2.49
C THR A 84 15.24 -19.26 2.62
N GLY A 85 15.20 -18.18 3.41
CA GLY A 85 16.32 -17.25 3.60
C GLY A 85 16.40 -16.13 2.56
N ALA A 86 15.85 -16.29 1.37
CA ALA A 86 15.66 -15.24 0.38
C ALA A 86 14.15 -14.94 0.23
N PRO A 87 13.74 -13.70 -0.03
CA PRO A 87 12.33 -13.37 -0.22
C PRO A 87 11.79 -14.05 -1.48
N THR A 88 10.63 -14.67 -1.35
CA THR A 88 9.83 -15.24 -2.44
C THR A 88 8.38 -14.79 -2.30
N LEU A 89 7.54 -15.05 -3.30
CA LEU A 89 6.09 -14.83 -3.18
C LEU A 89 5.44 -16.09 -2.60
N ALA A 90 4.66 -15.92 -1.51
CA ALA A 90 3.85 -16.98 -0.93
C ALA A 90 2.66 -17.37 -1.83
N ILE A 91 2.14 -16.44 -2.61
CA ILE A 91 1.10 -16.65 -3.64
C ILE A 91 1.49 -15.89 -4.91
N GLY A 92 1.04 -16.37 -6.07
CA GLY A 92 1.34 -15.75 -7.36
C GLY A 92 0.69 -16.50 -8.52
N HIS A 93 1.00 -16.10 -9.75
CA HIS A 93 0.51 -16.65 -11.03
C HIS A 93 -1.01 -16.57 -11.20
N THR A 94 -1.76 -17.39 -10.48
CA THR A 94 -3.23 -17.50 -10.60
C THR A 94 -3.98 -16.78 -9.50
N ASP A 95 -3.27 -16.23 -8.51
CA ASP A 95 -3.82 -15.46 -7.41
C ASP A 95 -2.81 -14.40 -6.93
N SER A 96 -3.23 -13.48 -6.05
CA SER A 96 -2.42 -12.38 -5.52
C SER A 96 -2.90 -11.93 -4.14
N ALA A 97 -2.05 -11.19 -3.42
CA ALA A 97 -2.46 -10.55 -2.18
C ALA A 97 -3.58 -9.52 -2.43
N GLY A 98 -3.52 -8.76 -3.53
CA GLY A 98 -4.59 -7.81 -3.87
C GLY A 98 -5.95 -8.48 -4.04
N GLU A 99 -6.00 -9.62 -4.72
CA GLU A 99 -7.24 -10.40 -4.87
C GLU A 99 -7.70 -10.98 -3.54
N LEU A 100 -6.80 -11.49 -2.71
CA LEU A 100 -7.13 -11.96 -1.36
C LEU A 100 -7.74 -10.84 -0.52
N VAL A 101 -7.12 -9.66 -0.50
CA VAL A 101 -7.67 -8.48 0.21
C VAL A 101 -9.05 -8.12 -0.30
N GLN A 102 -9.27 -8.10 -1.62
CA GLN A 102 -10.58 -7.81 -2.19
C GLN A 102 -11.63 -8.86 -1.81
N ARG A 103 -11.26 -10.14 -1.73
CA ARG A 103 -12.16 -11.22 -1.25
C ARG A 103 -12.50 -11.07 0.23
N LEU A 104 -11.54 -10.68 1.06
CA LEU A 104 -11.75 -10.43 2.50
C LEU A 104 -12.59 -9.16 2.75
N LEU A 105 -12.55 -8.20 1.81
CA LEU A 105 -13.24 -6.92 1.87
C LEU A 105 -14.20 -6.75 0.67
N PRO A 106 -15.23 -7.59 0.51
CA PRO A 106 -16.04 -7.63 -0.72
C PRO A 106 -16.87 -6.37 -0.98
N LYS A 107 -17.10 -5.55 0.06
CA LYS A 107 -17.86 -4.31 -0.02
C LYS A 107 -16.97 -3.05 -0.04
N ALA A 108 -15.64 -3.20 0.01
CA ALA A 108 -14.70 -2.10 -0.09
C ALA A 108 -14.15 -1.99 -1.52
N SER A 109 -13.73 -0.79 -1.92
CA SER A 109 -13.03 -0.55 -3.18
C SER A 109 -11.53 -0.66 -2.95
N VAL A 110 -10.95 -1.85 -3.18
CA VAL A 110 -9.52 -2.12 -2.98
C VAL A 110 -8.73 -1.64 -4.18
N VAL A 111 -7.68 -0.86 -3.93
CA VAL A 111 -6.70 -0.43 -4.94
C VAL A 111 -5.31 -0.83 -4.51
N LYS A 112 -4.66 -1.72 -5.26
CA LYS A 112 -3.23 -2.03 -5.15
C LYS A 112 -2.43 -0.82 -5.61
N ALA A 113 -1.58 -0.30 -4.73
CA ALA A 113 -0.68 0.82 -5.01
C ALA A 113 0.47 0.86 -4.00
N PHE A 114 1.58 1.54 -4.33
CA PHE A 114 2.76 1.71 -3.47
C PHE A 114 3.56 0.43 -3.16
N ASN A 115 3.25 -0.69 -3.76
CA ASN A 115 3.90 -1.97 -3.48
C ASN A 115 5.30 -2.12 -4.10
N THR A 116 5.71 -1.23 -5.00
CA THR A 116 6.98 -1.27 -5.76
C THR A 116 7.94 -0.13 -5.41
N ILE A 117 7.83 0.45 -4.25
CA ILE A 117 8.66 1.56 -3.78
C ILE A 117 8.94 1.45 -2.28
N THR A 118 10.08 1.94 -1.82
CA THR A 118 10.36 2.03 -0.38
C THR A 118 9.49 3.10 0.30
N ALA A 119 9.16 2.89 1.57
CA ALA A 119 8.30 3.78 2.35
C ALA A 119 8.80 5.24 2.40
N SER A 120 10.13 5.46 2.36
CA SER A 120 10.73 6.80 2.34
C SER A 120 10.42 7.58 1.06
N HIS A 121 10.08 6.91 -0.03
CA HIS A 121 9.79 7.50 -1.34
C HIS A 121 8.31 7.34 -1.76
N MET A 122 7.43 6.91 -0.88
CA MET A 122 5.98 6.92 -1.14
C MET A 122 5.43 8.36 -1.29
N VAL A 123 6.11 9.32 -0.66
CA VAL A 123 5.84 10.75 -0.78
C VAL A 123 7.12 11.43 -1.27
N ASN A 124 7.02 12.34 -2.22
CA ASN A 124 8.14 12.95 -2.92
C ASN A 124 9.06 11.90 -3.58
N PRO A 125 8.58 11.17 -4.59
CA PRO A 125 9.26 10.02 -5.17
C PRO A 125 10.46 10.36 -6.05
N THR A 126 10.87 11.63 -6.14
CA THR A 126 11.97 12.06 -7.00
C THR A 126 13.28 11.42 -6.57
N LEU A 127 13.88 10.67 -7.47
CA LEU A 127 15.20 10.07 -7.35
C LEU A 127 16.22 10.89 -8.17
N ALA A 128 17.51 10.57 -8.04
CA ALA A 128 18.57 11.31 -8.75
C ALA A 128 18.37 11.35 -10.28
N ASP A 129 17.89 10.25 -10.86
CA ASP A 129 17.74 10.08 -12.31
C ASP A 129 16.29 10.35 -12.80
N GLY A 130 15.39 10.79 -11.91
CA GLY A 130 14.02 11.14 -12.26
C GLY A 130 12.97 10.56 -11.29
N THR A 131 11.71 10.71 -11.67
CA THR A 131 10.59 10.21 -10.88
C THR A 131 10.14 8.84 -11.44
N PRO A 132 10.12 7.78 -10.63
CA PRO A 132 9.60 6.48 -11.06
C PRO A 132 8.10 6.54 -11.34
N ASP A 133 7.57 5.52 -11.99
CA ASP A 133 6.14 5.36 -12.20
C ASP A 133 5.50 4.56 -11.06
N MET A 134 4.28 4.95 -10.71
CA MET A 134 3.42 4.18 -9.82
C MET A 134 2.42 3.38 -10.65
N TRP A 135 2.35 2.09 -10.39
CA TRP A 135 1.43 1.16 -11.01
C TRP A 135 0.27 0.90 -10.06
N ILE A 136 -0.95 0.92 -10.58
CA ILE A 136 -2.14 0.67 -9.77
C ILE A 136 -3.04 -0.38 -10.42
N ALA A 137 -3.82 -1.08 -9.59
CA ALA A 137 -4.86 -2.02 -10.03
C ALA A 137 -6.03 -2.00 -9.05
N GLY A 138 -7.26 -2.12 -9.55
CA GLY A 138 -8.46 -2.13 -8.71
C GLY A 138 -9.73 -2.22 -9.55
N ASN A 139 -10.80 -2.77 -8.96
CA ASN A 139 -12.06 -3.03 -9.66
C ASN A 139 -12.95 -1.78 -9.82
N ASP A 140 -12.67 -0.72 -9.08
CA ASP A 140 -13.50 0.48 -9.02
C ASP A 140 -12.71 1.67 -9.61
N ASP A 141 -13.16 2.16 -10.76
CA ASP A 141 -12.50 3.28 -11.46
C ASP A 141 -12.56 4.58 -10.66
N ALA A 142 -13.61 4.82 -9.88
CA ALA A 142 -13.70 5.99 -9.02
C ALA A 142 -12.68 5.93 -7.86
N ALA A 143 -12.48 4.76 -7.28
CA ALA A 143 -11.45 4.54 -6.27
C ALA A 143 -10.03 4.69 -6.85
N LYS A 144 -9.77 4.17 -8.06
CA LYS A 144 -8.49 4.37 -8.77
C LYS A 144 -8.24 5.86 -9.05
N ALA A 145 -9.28 6.61 -9.44
CA ALA A 145 -9.17 8.06 -9.65
C ALA A 145 -8.81 8.80 -8.35
N GLN A 146 -9.41 8.44 -7.21
CA GLN A 146 -9.05 9.00 -5.91
C GLN A 146 -7.58 8.69 -5.54
N VAL A 147 -7.12 7.47 -5.80
CA VAL A 147 -5.70 7.11 -5.59
C VAL A 147 -4.80 7.93 -6.51
N ALA A 148 -5.19 8.17 -7.77
CA ALA A 148 -4.43 9.00 -8.69
C ALA A 148 -4.31 10.45 -8.20
N GLU A 149 -5.35 11.02 -7.59
CA GLU A 149 -5.30 12.35 -6.97
C GLU A 149 -4.34 12.38 -5.77
N LEU A 150 -4.42 11.38 -4.89
CA LEU A 150 -3.48 11.23 -3.76
C LEU A 150 -2.03 11.10 -4.24
N LEU A 151 -1.78 10.33 -5.28
CA LEU A 151 -0.46 10.18 -5.87
C LEU A 151 0.08 11.51 -6.39
N ARG A 152 -0.73 12.29 -7.11
CA ARG A 152 -0.34 13.64 -7.57
C ARG A 152 -0.02 14.55 -6.38
N ALA A 153 -0.84 14.53 -5.33
CA ALA A 153 -0.59 15.31 -4.11
C ALA A 153 0.69 14.89 -3.39
N PHE A 154 1.12 13.63 -3.54
CA PHE A 154 2.38 13.11 -3.01
C PHE A 154 3.58 13.35 -3.95
N GLY A 155 3.39 14.00 -5.09
CA GLY A 155 4.46 14.34 -6.03
C GLY A 155 4.72 13.31 -7.13
N TRP A 156 3.86 12.29 -7.26
CA TRP A 156 3.93 11.34 -8.36
C TRP A 156 3.38 11.94 -9.67
N ARG A 157 3.84 11.41 -10.79
CA ARG A 157 3.16 11.54 -12.07
C ARG A 157 1.81 10.81 -12.04
N ALA A 158 1.03 10.93 -13.12
CA ALA A 158 -0.18 10.12 -13.26
C ALA A 158 0.19 8.63 -13.15
N PRO A 159 -0.53 7.83 -12.35
CA PRO A 159 -0.24 6.42 -12.22
C PRO A 159 -0.55 5.68 -13.53
N ILE A 160 0.13 4.54 -13.72
CA ILE A 160 -0.16 3.60 -14.79
C ILE A 160 -1.23 2.64 -14.28
N ASP A 161 -2.44 2.76 -14.81
CA ASP A 161 -3.56 1.87 -14.48
C ASP A 161 -3.42 0.55 -15.24
N MET A 162 -3.33 -0.55 -14.51
CA MET A 162 -3.18 -1.90 -15.04
C MET A 162 -4.51 -2.66 -15.14
N GLY A 163 -5.64 -1.99 -14.86
CA GLY A 163 -6.97 -2.57 -14.93
C GLY A 163 -7.51 -3.03 -13.58
N ASP A 164 -8.18 -4.17 -13.58
CA ASP A 164 -8.81 -4.71 -12.37
C ASP A 164 -7.81 -5.26 -11.34
N ILE A 165 -8.31 -5.70 -10.18
CA ILE A 165 -7.46 -6.17 -9.08
C ILE A 165 -6.63 -7.40 -9.44
N THR A 166 -7.00 -8.18 -10.47
CA THR A 166 -6.24 -9.35 -10.93
C THR A 166 -4.87 -8.97 -11.47
N ALA A 167 -4.68 -7.72 -11.93
CA ALA A 167 -3.38 -7.20 -12.34
C ALA A 167 -2.36 -7.13 -11.17
N SER A 168 -2.81 -7.28 -9.92
CA SER A 168 -1.90 -7.51 -8.77
C SER A 168 -0.98 -8.71 -8.98
N ARG A 169 -1.41 -9.71 -9.78
CA ARG A 169 -0.58 -10.85 -10.21
C ARG A 169 0.66 -10.44 -11.01
N LEU A 170 0.71 -9.22 -11.53
CA LEU A 170 1.85 -8.63 -12.24
C LEU A 170 2.61 -7.68 -11.34
N LEU A 171 1.89 -6.88 -10.52
CA LEU A 171 2.49 -5.85 -9.67
C LEU A 171 3.29 -6.46 -8.50
N GLU A 172 2.86 -7.58 -7.96
CA GLU A 172 3.56 -8.25 -6.86
C GLU A 172 4.86 -8.95 -7.34
N PRO A 173 4.91 -9.67 -8.48
CA PRO A 173 6.18 -10.07 -9.09
C PRO A 173 7.10 -8.90 -9.49
N LEU A 174 6.54 -7.77 -9.94
CA LEU A 174 7.35 -6.56 -10.17
C LEU A 174 8.01 -6.07 -8.87
N ALA A 175 7.28 -6.13 -7.74
CA ALA A 175 7.86 -5.81 -6.44
C ALA A 175 8.98 -6.80 -6.06
N MET A 176 8.86 -8.09 -6.41
CA MET A 176 9.95 -9.04 -6.20
C MET A 176 11.21 -8.71 -6.99
N LEU A 177 11.06 -8.24 -8.22
CA LEU A 177 12.21 -7.75 -9.00
C LEU A 177 12.85 -6.53 -8.33
N TRP A 178 12.03 -5.57 -7.86
CA TRP A 178 12.46 -4.39 -7.11
C TRP A 178 13.22 -4.78 -5.84
N ILE A 179 12.66 -5.70 -5.02
CA ILE A 179 13.26 -6.19 -3.77
C ILE A 179 14.60 -6.91 -4.06
N SER A 180 14.61 -7.80 -5.07
CA SER A 180 15.80 -8.57 -5.43
C SER A 180 16.97 -7.68 -5.84
N TYR A 181 16.69 -6.60 -6.60
CA TYR A 181 17.70 -5.59 -6.93
C TYR A 181 18.21 -4.88 -5.65
N GLY A 182 17.30 -4.47 -4.78
CA GLY A 182 17.64 -3.79 -3.52
C GLY A 182 18.51 -4.64 -2.61
N VAL A 183 18.15 -5.91 -2.42
CA VAL A 183 18.93 -6.87 -1.62
C VAL A 183 20.31 -7.09 -2.23
N ARG A 184 20.39 -7.36 -3.55
CA ARG A 184 21.63 -7.68 -4.24
C ARG A 184 22.65 -6.53 -4.20
N ASN A 185 22.15 -5.29 -4.30
CA ASN A 185 23.00 -4.10 -4.39
C ASN A 185 23.08 -3.30 -3.08
N ASN A 186 22.41 -3.77 -2.03
CA ASN A 186 22.23 -3.01 -0.78
C ASN A 186 21.78 -1.56 -1.04
N HIS A 187 20.83 -1.40 -1.99
CA HIS A 187 20.39 -0.10 -2.48
C HIS A 187 18.86 -0.05 -2.57
N TRP A 188 18.25 0.86 -1.80
CA TRP A 188 16.79 0.94 -1.65
C TRP A 188 16.19 2.25 -2.21
N THR A 189 17.03 3.11 -2.79
CA THR A 189 16.65 4.37 -3.42
C THR A 189 16.60 4.18 -4.93
N HIS A 190 15.67 3.36 -5.40
CA HIS A 190 15.46 3.06 -6.81
C HIS A 190 13.97 2.81 -7.11
N GLY A 191 13.59 2.84 -8.37
CA GLY A 191 12.24 2.60 -8.84
C GLY A 191 12.23 2.27 -10.32
N PHE A 192 11.08 1.87 -10.84
CA PHE A 192 10.88 1.57 -12.25
C PHE A 192 10.23 2.73 -12.99
N SER A 193 10.58 2.92 -14.24
CA SER A 193 9.91 3.85 -15.13
C SER A 193 9.66 3.21 -16.49
N LEU A 194 8.46 3.40 -17.03
CA LEU A 194 8.07 2.96 -18.36
C LEU A 194 8.46 4.03 -19.37
N LEU A 195 9.39 3.70 -20.26
CA LEU A 195 9.75 4.57 -21.37
C LEU A 195 8.81 4.38 -22.56
N GLY A 196 8.59 5.43 -23.35
CA GLY A 196 7.73 5.35 -24.53
C GLY A 196 6.24 5.25 -24.21
N GLN A 197 5.80 5.78 -23.08
CA GLN A 197 4.37 5.87 -22.75
C GLN A 197 3.61 6.65 -23.83
N LYS A 198 2.40 6.19 -24.18
CA LYS A 198 1.49 7.00 -24.99
C LYS A 198 1.04 8.20 -24.14
N THR A 199 1.28 9.38 -24.63
CA THR A 199 0.77 10.65 -24.07
C THR A 199 -0.70 10.83 -24.43
#